data_22a383b9d522ffb06de1e98db6d3b6f2
#
_entry.id   22a383b9d522ffb06de1e98db6d3b6f2
#
_cell.length_a   1.000
_cell.length_b   1.000
_cell.length_c   1.000
_cell.angle_alpha   90.00
_cell.angle_beta   90.00
_cell.angle_gamma   90.00
#
_symmetry.space_group_name_H-M   'P 1'
#
loop_
_entity.id
_entity.type
_entity.pdbx_description
1 polymer ?
#
loop_
_entity_poly.entity_id
_entity_poly.type
_entity_poly.pdbx_seq_one_letter_code
_entity_poly.pdbx_strand_id
1 'polypeptide(L)'
;MDYREVYEQWLANPYFDDATKEELKNIAEEENEIKERFYMDLEFGTAGLRGIIGAGTNRMNIYVVRRATQGLANYIAKVGKQSQGVAIAYDSRHMSPEFAQEAALCLAANGIKAYIFESLRPTPELSFAVRHLGCVAGINITASHNPPEYNGYKVYWEDGAQITPPHDTGIMGEVKAISDWNTVKTMDKAQAEKAGLYEVIGQKIDDAYMEELKKQVIHQDAIEAEGKNLKIVYTPLHGTGNIPARRILKELGFENVYVVKEQELPDGAFPTVSYPNPEAAEAFELGLKLAKEVDADLVLATDPDADRLGVRVKDKNGEYHDLTGNMSGCLLANYEIGQRRAVNGSLPEDGALIKTIVTSNLADAIAKGYGVDLIEVLTGFKFIGQQILGFENSGKGTYLFGFEESYGCLIGTYARDKDAIVATMALCEAAAYYKTQGKTLWDAMIEMYDQYGYYKDDIKSITLKGIEGLQKIQEIMDTLRKNPPAEFAGHKVVSARDYKKDTITDLATGEVKPTGLPNSNVLYYDLTDDAWVCVRPSGTEPKVKFYYGVKGTSLEDVDEKSAVMGKAVLDMVNTMM
;
A
#
# COMPACT_ATOMS: atom_id res chain seq x y z
N MET A 1 3.04 -21.06 -25.76
CA MET A 1 2.95 -20.45 -27.11
C MET A 1 4.13 -19.53 -27.26
N ASP A 2 4.75 -19.48 -28.45
CA ASP A 2 5.83 -18.52 -28.70
C ASP A 2 5.27 -17.09 -28.68
N TYR A 3 6.00 -16.12 -28.15
CA TYR A 3 5.57 -14.72 -28.07
C TYR A 3 5.24 -14.13 -29.44
N ARG A 4 5.94 -14.56 -30.51
CA ARG A 4 5.66 -14.16 -31.89
C ARG A 4 4.30 -14.68 -32.38
N GLU A 5 3.98 -15.93 -32.07
CA GLU A 5 2.67 -16.50 -32.42
C GLU A 5 1.53 -15.73 -31.73
N VAL A 6 1.71 -15.33 -30.45
CA VAL A 6 0.71 -14.54 -29.73
C VAL A 6 0.56 -13.15 -30.33
N TYR A 7 1.66 -12.49 -30.70
CA TYR A 7 1.65 -11.20 -31.40
C TYR A 7 0.87 -11.28 -32.71
N GLU A 8 1.14 -12.29 -33.55
CA GLU A 8 0.45 -12.51 -34.83
C GLU A 8 -1.06 -12.80 -34.63
N GLN A 9 -1.40 -13.55 -33.58
CA GLN A 9 -2.79 -13.78 -33.22
C GLN A 9 -3.52 -12.49 -32.86
N TRP A 10 -2.87 -11.58 -32.14
CA TRP A 10 -3.47 -10.27 -31.82
C TRP A 10 -3.70 -9.42 -33.07
N LEU A 11 -2.79 -9.42 -34.00
CA LEU A 11 -2.96 -8.74 -35.31
C LEU A 11 -4.09 -9.32 -36.16
N ALA A 12 -4.26 -10.63 -36.16
CA ALA A 12 -5.23 -11.34 -36.99
C ALA A 12 -6.65 -11.38 -36.38
N ASN A 13 -6.79 -11.40 -35.04
CA ASN A 13 -8.07 -11.58 -34.39
C ASN A 13 -8.93 -10.31 -34.47
N PRO A 14 -10.16 -10.40 -35.00
CA PRO A 14 -11.09 -9.27 -35.10
C PRO A 14 -11.59 -8.76 -33.73
N TYR A 15 -11.35 -9.46 -32.65
CA TYR A 15 -11.67 -9.03 -31.28
C TYR A 15 -10.92 -7.76 -30.88
N PHE A 16 -9.69 -7.60 -31.36
CA PHE A 16 -8.88 -6.41 -31.12
C PHE A 16 -9.18 -5.32 -32.15
N ASP A 17 -9.28 -4.08 -31.70
CA ASP A 17 -9.60 -2.94 -32.54
C ASP A 17 -8.45 -2.51 -33.46
N ASP A 18 -8.78 -1.62 -34.40
CA ASP A 18 -7.81 -1.14 -35.40
C ASP A 18 -6.69 -0.30 -34.78
N ALA A 19 -6.98 0.46 -33.69
CA ALA A 19 -5.97 1.28 -33.01
C ALA A 19 -4.92 0.40 -32.33
N THR A 20 -5.35 -0.66 -31.64
CA THR A 20 -4.47 -1.67 -31.05
C THR A 20 -3.61 -2.37 -32.09
N LYS A 21 -4.20 -2.75 -33.23
CA LYS A 21 -3.47 -3.38 -34.34
C LYS A 21 -2.47 -2.42 -34.98
N GLU A 22 -2.79 -1.14 -35.09
CA GLU A 22 -1.88 -0.14 -35.61
C GLU A 22 -0.69 0.09 -34.67
N GLU A 23 -0.92 0.16 -33.35
CA GLU A 23 0.15 0.19 -32.36
C GLU A 23 1.10 -1.00 -32.51
N LEU A 24 0.54 -2.22 -32.66
CA LEU A 24 1.34 -3.44 -32.85
C LEU A 24 2.12 -3.45 -34.16
N LYS A 25 1.55 -2.94 -35.26
CA LYS A 25 2.26 -2.82 -36.54
C LYS A 25 3.45 -1.86 -36.47
N ASN A 26 3.34 -0.79 -35.67
CA ASN A 26 4.40 0.19 -35.49
C ASN A 26 5.67 -0.40 -34.87
N ILE A 27 5.54 -1.51 -34.10
CA ILE A 27 6.66 -2.22 -33.47
C ILE A 27 7.08 -3.49 -34.23
N ALA A 28 6.57 -3.72 -35.44
CA ALA A 28 6.79 -4.97 -36.19
C ALA A 28 8.27 -5.35 -36.38
N GLU A 29 9.16 -4.34 -36.49
CA GLU A 29 10.60 -4.50 -36.64
C GLU A 29 11.36 -4.48 -35.29
N GLU A 30 10.66 -4.28 -34.17
CA GLU A 30 11.24 -4.15 -32.81
C GLU A 30 11.11 -5.46 -32.02
N GLU A 31 11.94 -6.45 -32.34
CA GLU A 31 11.86 -7.81 -31.78
C GLU A 31 11.83 -7.84 -30.24
N ASN A 32 12.65 -7.01 -29.59
CA ASN A 32 12.68 -6.94 -28.12
C ASN A 32 11.38 -6.41 -27.53
N GLU A 33 10.78 -5.40 -28.19
CA GLU A 33 9.51 -4.82 -27.75
C GLU A 33 8.36 -5.83 -27.93
N ILE A 34 8.32 -6.55 -29.05
CA ILE A 34 7.35 -7.64 -29.28
C ILE A 34 7.50 -8.70 -28.18
N LYS A 35 8.73 -9.13 -27.91
CA LYS A 35 9.02 -10.13 -26.88
C LYS A 35 8.56 -9.64 -25.50
N GLU A 36 8.88 -8.41 -25.10
CA GLU A 36 8.47 -7.87 -23.80
C GLU A 36 6.96 -7.80 -23.64
N ARG A 37 6.22 -7.50 -24.70
CA ARG A 37 4.76 -7.39 -24.68
C ARG A 37 4.03 -8.72 -24.66
N PHE A 38 4.66 -9.81 -25.10
CA PHE A 38 3.97 -11.09 -25.35
C PHE A 38 4.64 -12.35 -24.74
N TYR A 39 5.81 -12.21 -24.07
CA TYR A 39 6.50 -13.40 -23.51
C TYR A 39 5.75 -14.06 -22.35
N MET A 40 4.86 -13.32 -21.70
CA MET A 40 4.00 -13.80 -20.64
C MET A 40 2.71 -12.97 -20.54
N ASP A 41 1.75 -13.46 -19.78
CA ASP A 41 0.59 -12.66 -19.35
C ASP A 41 0.93 -11.88 -18.08
N LEU A 42 0.30 -10.70 -17.88
CA LEU A 42 0.32 -10.05 -16.57
C LEU A 42 -0.30 -10.97 -15.52
N GLU A 43 0.41 -11.17 -14.42
CA GLU A 43 -0.05 -11.98 -13.30
C GLU A 43 -0.44 -11.10 -12.09
N PHE A 44 -1.36 -11.60 -11.28
CA PHE A 44 -1.67 -10.99 -9.98
C PHE A 44 -0.47 -11.15 -9.04
N GLY A 45 0.29 -10.07 -8.85
CA GLY A 45 1.30 -10.00 -7.80
C GLY A 45 0.67 -9.77 -6.42
N THR A 46 1.47 -9.35 -5.46
CA THR A 46 0.99 -9.02 -4.10
C THR A 46 -0.04 -7.87 -4.08
N ALA A 47 -0.04 -7.03 -5.11
CA ALA A 47 -0.88 -5.83 -5.22
C ALA A 47 -1.88 -5.87 -6.40
N GLY A 48 -2.16 -7.03 -7.01
CA GLY A 48 -3.01 -7.18 -8.19
C GLY A 48 -2.21 -7.16 -9.51
N LEU A 49 -2.89 -6.90 -10.65
CA LEU A 49 -2.23 -6.66 -11.93
C LEU A 49 -1.56 -5.29 -11.91
N ARG A 50 -0.36 -5.20 -12.45
CA ARG A 50 0.35 -3.93 -12.65
C ARG A 50 1.27 -4.04 -13.85
N GLY A 51 1.22 -3.08 -14.76
CA GLY A 51 2.05 -3.08 -15.95
C GLY A 51 2.02 -1.75 -16.68
N ILE A 52 2.91 -1.63 -17.68
CA ILE A 52 2.95 -0.49 -18.61
C ILE A 52 1.69 -0.52 -19.48
N ILE A 53 1.11 0.65 -19.74
CA ILE A 53 -0.06 0.82 -20.64
C ILE A 53 0.39 0.55 -22.07
N GLY A 54 -0.38 -0.26 -22.83
CA GLY A 54 -0.11 -0.54 -24.24
C GLY A 54 -0.70 -1.88 -24.70
N ALA A 55 -0.60 -2.14 -25.99
CA ALA A 55 -1.05 -3.39 -26.59
C ALA A 55 -0.13 -4.56 -26.21
N GLY A 56 -0.70 -5.72 -25.85
CA GLY A 56 0.02 -6.94 -25.49
C GLY A 56 -0.52 -7.62 -24.26
N THR A 57 -0.19 -8.89 -24.07
CA THR A 57 -0.63 -9.70 -22.91
C THR A 57 0.09 -9.32 -21.63
N ASN A 58 1.33 -8.80 -21.75
CA ASN A 58 2.15 -8.30 -20.63
C ASN A 58 2.07 -6.75 -20.53
N ARG A 59 0.93 -6.18 -20.85
CA ARG A 59 0.65 -4.74 -20.81
C ARG A 59 -0.73 -4.51 -20.21
N MET A 60 -0.94 -3.30 -19.65
CA MET A 60 -2.27 -2.86 -19.22
C MET A 60 -3.02 -2.26 -20.40
N ASN A 61 -4.16 -2.85 -20.74
CA ASN A 61 -5.06 -2.39 -21.79
C ASN A 61 -6.49 -2.86 -21.51
N ILE A 62 -7.44 -2.40 -22.31
CA ILE A 62 -8.87 -2.73 -22.11
C ILE A 62 -9.14 -4.24 -22.20
N TYR A 63 -8.39 -4.97 -23.01
CA TYR A 63 -8.58 -6.42 -23.20
C TYR A 63 -8.10 -7.21 -21.99
N VAL A 64 -6.93 -6.87 -21.43
CA VAL A 64 -6.40 -7.48 -20.22
C VAL A 64 -7.32 -7.19 -19.03
N VAL A 65 -7.84 -5.95 -18.93
CA VAL A 65 -8.83 -5.58 -17.90
C VAL A 65 -10.13 -6.37 -18.05
N ARG A 66 -10.68 -6.48 -19.26
CA ARG A 66 -11.87 -7.30 -19.54
C ARG A 66 -11.65 -8.76 -19.20
N ARG A 67 -10.49 -9.34 -19.57
CA ARG A 67 -10.16 -10.75 -19.27
C ARG A 67 -10.04 -10.99 -17.77
N ALA A 68 -9.37 -10.09 -17.05
CA ALA A 68 -9.29 -10.16 -15.60
C ALA A 68 -10.68 -10.06 -14.94
N THR A 69 -11.52 -9.15 -15.42
CA THR A 69 -12.90 -8.97 -14.94
C THR A 69 -13.79 -10.14 -15.28
N GLN A 70 -13.64 -10.75 -16.47
CA GLN A 70 -14.35 -11.97 -16.82
C GLN A 70 -14.00 -13.14 -15.88
N GLY A 71 -12.70 -13.29 -15.54
CA GLY A 71 -12.27 -14.30 -14.56
C GLY A 71 -12.84 -14.03 -13.17
N LEU A 72 -12.87 -12.78 -12.74
CA LEU A 72 -13.54 -12.38 -11.48
C LEU A 72 -15.04 -12.70 -11.54
N ALA A 73 -15.73 -12.36 -12.62
CA ALA A 73 -17.16 -12.64 -12.80
C ALA A 73 -17.46 -14.15 -12.77
N ASN A 74 -16.62 -14.97 -13.42
CA ASN A 74 -16.73 -16.42 -13.39
C ASN A 74 -16.57 -16.95 -11.95
N TYR A 75 -15.59 -16.45 -11.21
CA TYR A 75 -15.37 -16.85 -9.82
C TYR A 75 -16.55 -16.44 -8.92
N ILE A 76 -17.06 -15.20 -9.05
CA ILE A 76 -18.24 -14.72 -8.32
C ILE A 76 -19.46 -15.62 -8.60
N ALA A 77 -19.66 -16.03 -9.87
CA ALA A 77 -20.73 -16.95 -10.26
C ALA A 77 -20.54 -18.33 -9.63
N LYS A 78 -19.32 -18.85 -9.62
CA LYS A 78 -18.95 -20.14 -9.03
C LYS A 78 -19.24 -20.21 -7.53
N VAL A 79 -19.03 -19.09 -6.80
CA VAL A 79 -19.35 -19.00 -5.37
C VAL A 79 -20.79 -18.54 -5.09
N GLY A 80 -21.60 -18.30 -6.13
CA GLY A 80 -23.05 -18.02 -6.02
C GLY A 80 -23.38 -16.62 -5.48
N LYS A 81 -22.52 -15.62 -5.67
CA LYS A 81 -22.66 -14.28 -5.07
C LYS A 81 -22.95 -13.14 -6.08
N GLN A 82 -23.41 -13.45 -7.30
CA GLN A 82 -23.64 -12.46 -8.36
C GLN A 82 -24.57 -11.31 -7.95
N SER A 83 -25.55 -11.58 -7.08
CA SER A 83 -26.57 -10.61 -6.67
C SER A 83 -26.03 -9.47 -5.79
N GLN A 84 -24.85 -9.63 -5.20
CA GLN A 84 -24.28 -8.63 -4.29
C GLN A 84 -23.61 -7.45 -5.03
N GLY A 85 -23.23 -7.64 -6.30
CA GLY A 85 -22.59 -6.61 -7.10
C GLY A 85 -21.12 -6.36 -6.74
N VAL A 86 -20.50 -5.42 -7.48
CA VAL A 86 -19.07 -5.06 -7.37
C VAL A 86 -18.91 -3.55 -7.37
N ALA A 87 -18.17 -2.98 -6.41
CA ALA A 87 -17.83 -1.56 -6.38
C ALA A 87 -16.55 -1.30 -7.19
N ILE A 88 -16.47 -0.16 -7.88
CA ILE A 88 -15.33 0.18 -8.75
C ILE A 88 -14.89 1.61 -8.48
N ALA A 89 -13.60 1.80 -8.11
CA ALA A 89 -12.93 3.07 -8.02
C ALA A 89 -11.71 3.12 -8.96
N TYR A 90 -11.19 4.32 -9.17
CA TYR A 90 -10.03 4.54 -10.01
C TYR A 90 -9.30 5.83 -9.60
N ASP A 91 -8.01 5.92 -9.95
CA ASP A 91 -7.16 7.06 -9.69
C ASP A 91 -7.07 8.04 -10.89
N SER A 92 -6.13 8.97 -10.82
CA SER A 92 -5.93 10.01 -11.84
C SER A 92 -5.11 9.56 -13.05
N ARG A 93 -4.60 8.33 -13.10
CA ARG A 93 -3.72 7.84 -14.17
C ARG A 93 -4.41 7.80 -15.52
N HIS A 94 -3.59 7.90 -16.57
CA HIS A 94 -4.07 7.67 -17.94
C HIS A 94 -4.81 6.34 -18.03
N MET A 95 -5.90 6.32 -18.75
CA MET A 95 -6.77 5.16 -18.98
C MET A 95 -7.50 4.63 -17.74
N SER A 96 -7.35 5.22 -16.55
CA SER A 96 -8.04 4.71 -15.35
C SER A 96 -9.57 4.78 -15.46
N PRO A 97 -10.19 5.88 -15.93
CA PRO A 97 -11.64 5.93 -16.15
C PRO A 97 -12.13 4.92 -17.20
N GLU A 98 -11.39 4.76 -18.31
CA GLU A 98 -11.72 3.84 -19.39
C GLU A 98 -11.64 2.38 -18.90
N PHE A 99 -10.57 2.01 -18.18
CA PHE A 99 -10.43 0.67 -17.62
C PHE A 99 -11.52 0.36 -16.57
N ALA A 100 -11.88 1.34 -15.75
CA ALA A 100 -12.97 1.21 -14.79
C ALA A 100 -14.32 0.97 -15.48
N GLN A 101 -14.61 1.72 -16.55
CA GLN A 101 -15.82 1.54 -17.35
C GLN A 101 -15.84 0.16 -18.03
N GLU A 102 -14.72 -0.28 -18.61
CA GLU A 102 -14.62 -1.60 -19.26
C GLU A 102 -14.84 -2.75 -18.26
N ALA A 103 -14.31 -2.64 -17.05
CA ALA A 103 -14.58 -3.59 -15.97
C ALA A 103 -16.09 -3.60 -15.61
N ALA A 104 -16.72 -2.43 -15.47
CA ALA A 104 -18.15 -2.32 -15.17
C ALA A 104 -19.02 -2.97 -16.26
N LEU A 105 -18.70 -2.73 -17.53
CA LEU A 105 -19.46 -3.29 -18.66
C LEU A 105 -19.26 -4.80 -18.82
N CYS A 106 -18.07 -5.31 -18.49
CA CYS A 106 -17.82 -6.74 -18.44
C CYS A 106 -18.64 -7.43 -17.33
N LEU A 107 -18.68 -6.85 -16.13
CA LEU A 107 -19.51 -7.34 -15.02
C LEU A 107 -20.99 -7.36 -15.40
N ALA A 108 -21.49 -6.25 -15.95
CA ALA A 108 -22.89 -6.11 -16.38
C ALA A 108 -23.26 -7.17 -17.44
N ALA A 109 -22.37 -7.44 -18.42
CA ALA A 109 -22.57 -8.49 -19.43
C ALA A 109 -22.60 -9.91 -18.84
N ASN A 110 -22.10 -10.10 -17.61
CA ASN A 110 -22.19 -11.34 -16.84
C ASN A 110 -23.33 -11.32 -15.80
N GLY A 111 -24.23 -10.33 -15.86
CA GLY A 111 -25.37 -10.20 -14.95
C GLY A 111 -25.01 -9.76 -13.53
N ILE A 112 -23.81 -9.20 -13.35
CA ILE A 112 -23.33 -8.69 -12.05
C ILE A 112 -23.43 -7.16 -12.06
N LYS A 113 -24.10 -6.61 -11.07
CA LYS A 113 -24.24 -5.15 -10.94
C LYS A 113 -22.91 -4.50 -10.60
N ALA A 114 -22.53 -3.48 -11.36
CA ALA A 114 -21.37 -2.64 -11.08
C ALA A 114 -21.82 -1.30 -10.46
N TYR A 115 -21.20 -0.95 -9.34
CA TYR A 115 -21.29 0.36 -8.69
C TYR A 115 -20.00 1.12 -8.97
N ILE A 116 -20.00 2.04 -9.92
CA ILE A 116 -18.81 2.78 -10.34
C ILE A 116 -18.86 4.20 -9.82
N PHE A 117 -17.76 4.68 -9.23
CA PHE A 117 -17.67 6.08 -8.82
C PHE A 117 -17.71 7.03 -10.01
N GLU A 118 -18.41 8.17 -9.85
CA GLU A 118 -18.58 9.20 -10.89
C GLU A 118 -17.28 9.88 -11.31
N SER A 119 -16.28 9.90 -10.40
CA SER A 119 -14.93 10.42 -10.62
C SER A 119 -13.94 9.67 -9.74
N LEU A 120 -12.66 9.98 -9.85
CA LEU A 120 -11.61 9.33 -9.06
C LEU A 120 -11.90 9.35 -7.55
N ARG A 121 -11.61 8.26 -6.86
CA ARG A 121 -11.75 8.09 -5.40
C ARG A 121 -10.57 7.31 -4.83
N PRO A 122 -10.23 7.57 -3.54
CA PRO A 122 -9.17 6.86 -2.83
C PRO A 122 -9.38 5.35 -2.72
N THR A 123 -8.28 4.61 -2.68
CA THR A 123 -8.29 3.17 -2.36
C THR A 123 -9.07 2.85 -1.07
N PRO A 124 -8.86 3.55 0.08
CA PRO A 124 -9.62 3.26 1.29
C PRO A 124 -11.12 3.52 1.16
N GLU A 125 -11.52 4.48 0.34
CA GLU A 125 -12.94 4.74 0.11
C GLU A 125 -13.60 3.63 -0.71
N LEU A 126 -12.88 3.00 -1.66
CA LEU A 126 -13.36 1.77 -2.29
C LEU A 126 -13.52 0.64 -1.27
N SER A 127 -12.52 0.40 -0.43
CA SER A 127 -12.59 -0.60 0.64
C SER A 127 -13.82 -0.39 1.52
N PHE A 128 -14.08 0.84 1.91
CA PHE A 128 -15.29 1.24 2.64
C PHE A 128 -16.56 0.99 1.82
N ALA A 129 -16.60 1.39 0.55
CA ALA A 129 -17.78 1.24 -0.32
C ALA A 129 -18.19 -0.23 -0.52
N VAL A 130 -17.21 -1.14 -0.68
CA VAL A 130 -17.47 -2.59 -0.74
C VAL A 130 -18.27 -3.07 0.47
N ARG A 131 -17.83 -2.67 1.66
CA ARG A 131 -18.49 -3.02 2.94
C ARG A 131 -19.83 -2.32 3.10
N HIS A 132 -19.88 -1.02 2.84
CA HIS A 132 -21.07 -0.19 3.02
C HIS A 132 -22.23 -0.59 2.10
N LEU A 133 -21.93 -0.94 0.85
CA LEU A 133 -22.92 -1.39 -0.13
C LEU A 133 -23.22 -2.89 -0.04
N GLY A 134 -22.47 -3.67 0.74
CA GLY A 134 -22.59 -5.12 0.82
C GLY A 134 -22.18 -5.83 -0.49
N CYS A 135 -21.23 -5.27 -1.22
CA CYS A 135 -20.69 -5.85 -2.44
C CYS A 135 -19.90 -7.13 -2.16
N VAL A 136 -19.92 -8.10 -3.10
CA VAL A 136 -19.09 -9.31 -3.01
C VAL A 136 -17.61 -9.00 -3.25
N ALA A 137 -17.32 -7.97 -4.05
CA ALA A 137 -15.96 -7.59 -4.44
C ALA A 137 -15.86 -6.10 -4.73
N GLY A 138 -14.62 -5.62 -4.81
CA GLY A 138 -14.26 -4.30 -5.31
C GLY A 138 -13.15 -4.38 -6.36
N ILE A 139 -13.12 -3.42 -7.25
CA ILE A 139 -12.06 -3.24 -8.25
C ILE A 139 -11.50 -1.83 -8.09
N ASN A 140 -10.18 -1.71 -7.96
CA ASN A 140 -9.52 -0.41 -8.01
C ASN A 140 -8.55 -0.36 -9.19
N ILE A 141 -8.76 0.62 -10.07
CA ILE A 141 -7.88 0.86 -11.22
C ILE A 141 -6.83 1.89 -10.80
N THR A 142 -5.65 1.39 -10.46
CA THR A 142 -4.53 2.19 -9.99
C THR A 142 -3.23 1.40 -10.05
N ALA A 143 -2.11 2.10 -10.26
CA ALA A 143 -0.77 1.58 -10.04
C ALA A 143 -0.09 2.27 -8.84
N SER A 144 -0.88 2.85 -7.90
CA SER A 144 -0.37 3.56 -6.72
C SER A 144 0.68 4.61 -7.13
N HIS A 145 1.87 4.54 -6.59
CA HIS A 145 2.96 5.50 -6.78
C HIS A 145 3.92 5.19 -7.95
N ASN A 146 3.60 4.21 -8.81
CA ASN A 146 4.44 3.91 -9.98
C ASN A 146 4.53 5.09 -10.96
N PRO A 147 5.56 5.11 -11.84
CA PRO A 147 5.67 6.10 -12.91
C PRO A 147 4.43 6.21 -13.82
N PRO A 148 4.27 7.31 -14.58
CA PRO A 148 3.04 7.63 -15.31
C PRO A 148 2.66 6.63 -16.40
N GLU A 149 3.62 5.90 -16.97
CA GLU A 149 3.36 4.87 -17.99
C GLU A 149 2.69 3.60 -17.44
N TYR A 150 2.60 3.45 -16.12
CA TYR A 150 1.98 2.29 -15.47
C TYR A 150 0.51 2.52 -15.15
N ASN A 151 -0.27 1.43 -15.22
CA ASN A 151 -1.57 1.31 -14.56
C ASN A 151 -1.71 -0.08 -13.93
N GLY A 152 -2.82 -0.32 -13.24
CA GLY A 152 -3.05 -1.58 -12.54
C GLY A 152 -4.53 -1.87 -12.29
N TYR A 153 -4.78 -3.07 -11.78
CA TYR A 153 -6.12 -3.59 -11.49
C TYR A 153 -6.04 -4.38 -10.20
N LYS A 154 -6.49 -3.79 -9.08
CA LYS A 154 -6.53 -4.42 -7.77
C LYS A 154 -7.93 -5.00 -7.50
N VAL A 155 -8.00 -6.18 -6.89
CA VAL A 155 -9.26 -6.83 -6.50
C VAL A 155 -9.37 -6.91 -4.98
N TYR A 156 -10.55 -6.55 -4.49
CA TYR A 156 -10.96 -6.59 -3.09
C TYR A 156 -12.10 -7.60 -2.91
N TRP A 157 -12.23 -8.20 -1.73
CA TRP A 157 -13.33 -9.11 -1.44
C TRP A 157 -14.37 -8.45 -0.54
N GLU A 158 -15.42 -9.19 -0.17
CA GLU A 158 -16.58 -8.67 0.56
C GLU A 158 -16.29 -8.04 1.93
N ASP A 159 -15.15 -8.39 2.54
CA ASP A 159 -14.66 -7.76 3.77
C ASP A 159 -14.03 -6.38 3.55
N GLY A 160 -13.79 -6.00 2.30
CA GLY A 160 -13.14 -4.76 1.91
C GLY A 160 -11.61 -4.84 1.86
N ALA A 161 -11.00 -5.99 2.17
CA ALA A 161 -9.57 -6.20 2.01
C ALA A 161 -9.20 -6.65 0.60
N GLN A 162 -7.97 -6.34 0.18
CA GLN A 162 -7.42 -6.91 -1.04
C GLN A 162 -7.34 -8.43 -0.91
N ILE A 163 -7.66 -9.14 -2.01
CA ILE A 163 -7.81 -10.59 -2.01
C ILE A 163 -6.57 -11.35 -1.47
N THR A 164 -6.86 -12.40 -0.71
CA THR A 164 -5.91 -13.39 -0.20
C THR A 164 -6.40 -14.79 -0.56
N PRO A 165 -5.62 -15.86 -0.34
CA PRO A 165 -6.13 -17.22 -0.49
C PRO A 165 -7.41 -17.47 0.34
N PRO A 166 -8.42 -18.17 -0.20
CA PRO A 166 -8.43 -18.87 -1.49
C PRO A 166 -8.88 -18.02 -2.68
N HIS A 167 -9.25 -16.76 -2.48
CA HIS A 167 -9.90 -15.93 -3.51
C HIS A 167 -8.94 -15.53 -4.62
N ASP A 168 -7.69 -15.15 -4.29
CA ASP A 168 -6.66 -14.79 -5.25
C ASP A 168 -6.34 -15.94 -6.22
N THR A 169 -6.11 -17.13 -5.69
CA THR A 169 -5.82 -18.34 -6.48
C THR A 169 -7.04 -18.80 -7.27
N GLY A 170 -8.25 -18.67 -6.70
CA GLY A 170 -9.49 -18.99 -7.37
C GLY A 170 -9.78 -18.08 -8.58
N ILE A 171 -9.65 -16.77 -8.41
CA ILE A 171 -9.83 -15.78 -9.47
C ILE A 171 -8.78 -15.98 -10.57
N MET A 172 -7.51 -16.16 -10.20
CA MET A 172 -6.44 -16.43 -11.16
C MET A 172 -6.67 -17.71 -11.96
N GLY A 173 -7.20 -18.75 -11.32
CA GLY A 173 -7.60 -19.97 -12.00
C GLY A 173 -8.63 -19.72 -13.09
N GLU A 174 -9.66 -18.92 -12.81
CA GLU A 174 -10.69 -18.55 -13.79
C GLU A 174 -10.11 -17.65 -14.91
N VAL A 175 -9.22 -16.70 -14.59
CA VAL A 175 -8.56 -15.87 -15.61
C VAL A 175 -7.69 -16.70 -16.55
N LYS A 176 -6.87 -17.63 -16.01
CA LYS A 176 -6.01 -18.52 -16.80
C LYS A 176 -6.79 -19.51 -17.67
N ALA A 177 -8.01 -19.87 -17.26
CA ALA A 177 -8.88 -20.75 -18.02
C ALA A 177 -9.45 -20.08 -19.30
N ILE A 178 -9.40 -18.75 -19.40
CA ILE A 178 -9.84 -18.01 -20.58
C ILE A 178 -8.75 -18.07 -21.65
N SER A 179 -8.86 -19.02 -22.57
CA SER A 179 -7.94 -19.20 -23.71
C SER A 179 -8.38 -18.51 -25.00
N ASP A 180 -9.67 -18.22 -25.15
CA ASP A 180 -10.26 -17.54 -26.31
C ASP A 180 -10.79 -16.17 -25.89
N TRP A 181 -10.17 -15.11 -26.39
CA TRP A 181 -10.58 -13.73 -26.17
C TRP A 181 -12.03 -13.43 -26.56
N ASN A 182 -12.57 -14.13 -27.57
CA ASN A 182 -13.94 -13.94 -28.04
C ASN A 182 -15.00 -14.41 -27.01
N THR A 183 -14.60 -15.14 -25.97
CA THR A 183 -15.49 -15.57 -24.88
C THR A 183 -15.63 -14.51 -23.79
N VAL A 184 -14.77 -13.48 -23.79
CA VAL A 184 -14.82 -12.36 -22.85
C VAL A 184 -16.00 -11.47 -23.19
N LYS A 185 -16.94 -11.34 -22.25
CA LYS A 185 -18.20 -10.62 -22.47
C LYS A 185 -18.03 -9.14 -22.15
N THR A 186 -18.72 -8.32 -22.94
CA THR A 186 -18.95 -6.89 -22.66
C THR A 186 -20.29 -6.48 -23.23
N MET A 187 -20.84 -5.35 -22.83
CA MET A 187 -22.10 -4.82 -23.35
C MET A 187 -22.06 -3.30 -23.46
N ASP A 188 -23.01 -2.76 -24.20
CA ASP A 188 -23.19 -1.32 -24.33
C ASP A 188 -23.63 -0.68 -22.99
N LYS A 189 -23.08 0.51 -22.68
CA LYS A 189 -23.35 1.21 -21.42
C LYS A 189 -24.83 1.53 -21.22
N ALA A 190 -25.51 2.02 -22.27
CA ALA A 190 -26.94 2.35 -22.18
C ALA A 190 -27.80 1.11 -21.94
N GLN A 191 -27.39 -0.05 -22.48
CA GLN A 191 -28.05 -1.34 -22.19
C GLN A 191 -27.83 -1.76 -20.74
N ALA A 192 -26.58 -1.61 -20.22
CA ALA A 192 -26.25 -1.93 -18.83
C ALA A 192 -27.01 -1.04 -17.83
N GLU A 193 -27.09 0.26 -18.09
CA GLU A 193 -27.88 1.23 -17.30
C GLU A 193 -29.38 0.88 -17.32
N LYS A 194 -29.92 0.61 -18.48
CA LYS A 194 -31.35 0.20 -18.64
C LYS A 194 -31.68 -1.10 -17.93
N ALA A 195 -30.71 -2.03 -17.86
CA ALA A 195 -30.85 -3.29 -17.13
C ALA A 195 -30.67 -3.13 -15.61
N GLY A 196 -30.30 -1.95 -15.12
CA GLY A 196 -30.00 -1.70 -13.71
C GLY A 196 -28.70 -2.36 -13.22
N LEU A 197 -27.81 -2.72 -14.16
CA LEU A 197 -26.53 -3.40 -13.89
C LEU A 197 -25.33 -2.45 -13.90
N TYR A 198 -25.54 -1.16 -14.19
CA TYR A 198 -24.53 -0.12 -14.14
C TYR A 198 -25.09 1.06 -13.33
N GLU A 199 -24.55 1.28 -12.15
CA GLU A 199 -24.96 2.37 -11.25
C GLU A 199 -23.79 3.28 -10.92
N VAL A 200 -23.96 4.58 -11.17
CA VAL A 200 -22.98 5.59 -10.77
C VAL A 200 -23.19 5.95 -9.32
N ILE A 201 -22.14 5.86 -8.52
CA ILE A 201 -22.09 6.24 -7.11
C ILE A 201 -21.16 7.43 -6.89
N GLY A 202 -21.26 8.11 -5.75
CA GLY A 202 -20.46 9.30 -5.42
C GLY A 202 -20.85 9.88 -4.08
N GLN A 203 -21.33 11.12 -4.03
CA GLN A 203 -21.53 11.97 -2.84
C GLN A 203 -22.11 11.24 -1.60
N LYS A 204 -23.05 10.30 -1.77
CA LYS A 204 -23.63 9.56 -0.63
C LYS A 204 -22.61 8.64 0.04
N ILE A 205 -21.71 8.04 -0.75
CA ILE A 205 -20.62 7.21 -0.23
C ILE A 205 -19.57 8.11 0.41
N ASP A 206 -19.21 9.22 -0.27
CA ASP A 206 -18.27 10.21 0.27
C ASP A 206 -18.72 10.71 1.64
N ASP A 207 -20.01 11.04 1.79
CA ASP A 207 -20.57 11.54 3.06
C ASP A 207 -20.52 10.47 4.15
N ALA A 208 -20.90 9.22 3.83
CA ALA A 208 -20.85 8.12 4.77
C ALA A 208 -19.41 7.78 5.19
N TYR A 209 -18.45 7.85 4.26
CA TYR A 209 -17.03 7.67 4.54
C TYR A 209 -16.51 8.77 5.46
N MET A 210 -16.81 10.05 5.20
CA MET A 210 -16.42 11.16 6.09
C MET A 210 -16.96 11.00 7.52
N GLU A 211 -18.18 10.51 7.68
CA GLU A 211 -18.74 10.24 9.01
C GLU A 211 -17.97 9.12 9.75
N GLU A 212 -17.48 8.09 9.04
CA GLU A 212 -16.64 7.07 9.67
C GLU A 212 -15.26 7.63 10.09
N LEU A 213 -14.67 8.53 9.28
CA LEU A 213 -13.42 9.20 9.64
C LEU A 213 -13.58 10.04 10.90
N LYS A 214 -14.63 10.85 10.99
CA LYS A 214 -14.89 11.69 12.18
C LYS A 214 -15.02 10.89 13.48
N LYS A 215 -15.52 9.66 13.43
CA LYS A 215 -15.59 8.78 14.61
C LYS A 215 -14.21 8.39 15.16
N GLN A 216 -13.15 8.55 14.36
CA GLN A 216 -11.79 8.23 14.77
C GLN A 216 -11.13 9.35 15.58
N VAL A 217 -11.67 10.57 15.54
CA VAL A 217 -11.15 11.72 16.31
C VAL A 217 -11.20 11.44 17.80
N ILE A 218 -10.11 11.73 18.51
CA ILE A 218 -9.97 11.55 19.95
C ILE A 218 -10.09 12.90 20.68
N HIS A 219 -9.41 13.91 20.20
CA HIS A 219 -9.28 15.24 20.83
C HIS A 219 -9.85 16.37 19.97
N GLN A 220 -11.17 16.40 19.82
CA GLN A 220 -11.84 17.51 19.16
C GLN A 220 -11.58 18.85 19.87
N ASP A 221 -11.44 18.84 21.20
CA ASP A 221 -11.09 19.98 22.03
C ASP A 221 -9.72 20.59 21.68
N ALA A 222 -8.74 19.77 21.36
CA ALA A 222 -7.43 20.23 20.91
C ALA A 222 -7.51 20.87 19.51
N ILE A 223 -8.34 20.33 18.62
CA ILE A 223 -8.59 20.92 17.30
C ILE A 223 -9.30 22.27 17.45
N GLU A 224 -10.29 22.37 18.32
CA GLU A 224 -10.99 23.63 18.61
C GLU A 224 -10.04 24.70 19.17
N ALA A 225 -9.07 24.31 19.99
CA ALA A 225 -8.10 25.21 20.59
C ALA A 225 -7.02 25.68 19.58
N GLU A 226 -6.45 24.76 18.79
CA GLU A 226 -5.25 25.02 17.98
C GLU A 226 -5.44 24.81 16.47
N GLY A 227 -6.55 24.26 16.01
CA GLY A 227 -6.77 23.98 14.58
C GLY A 227 -6.68 25.23 13.68
N LYS A 228 -7.10 26.41 14.20
CA LYS A 228 -6.95 27.71 13.52
C LYS A 228 -5.52 28.24 13.51
N ASN A 229 -4.68 27.78 14.42
CA ASN A 229 -3.30 28.23 14.55
C ASN A 229 -2.32 27.29 13.83
N LEU A 230 -2.75 26.05 13.56
CA LEU A 230 -1.95 25.06 12.87
C LEU A 230 -1.94 25.35 11.36
N LYS A 231 -0.75 25.50 10.79
CA LYS A 231 -0.56 25.72 9.35
C LYS A 231 -0.09 24.43 8.68
N ILE A 232 -0.86 23.97 7.72
CA ILE A 232 -0.67 22.69 7.05
C ILE A 232 -0.47 22.95 5.56
N VAL A 233 0.63 22.49 5.00
CA VAL A 233 0.80 22.39 3.55
C VAL A 233 0.45 20.97 3.13
N TYR A 234 -0.35 20.83 2.10
CA TYR A 234 -0.80 19.56 1.58
C TYR A 234 -0.59 19.47 0.07
N THR A 235 -0.09 18.32 -0.39
CA THR A 235 -0.08 17.96 -1.80
C THR A 235 -0.73 16.61 -2.04
N PRO A 236 -1.73 16.52 -2.94
CA PRO A 236 -2.30 15.25 -3.39
C PRO A 236 -1.45 14.54 -4.44
N LEU A 237 -0.31 15.08 -4.86
CA LEU A 237 0.51 14.58 -5.97
C LEU A 237 -0.34 14.23 -7.20
N HIS A 238 -1.21 15.15 -7.61
CA HIS A 238 -2.16 14.99 -8.74
C HIS A 238 -3.18 13.84 -8.57
N GLY A 239 -3.38 13.34 -7.35
CA GLY A 239 -4.15 12.13 -7.06
C GLY A 239 -5.52 12.36 -6.42
N THR A 240 -6.07 11.26 -5.92
CA THR A 240 -7.44 11.15 -5.37
C THR A 240 -7.62 11.82 -4.02
N GLY A 241 -6.52 12.07 -3.28
CA GLY A 241 -6.58 12.61 -1.92
C GLY A 241 -7.02 14.07 -1.83
N ASN A 242 -6.97 14.85 -2.94
CA ASN A 242 -7.23 16.30 -2.93
C ASN A 242 -8.54 16.70 -2.22
N ILE A 243 -9.65 16.14 -2.68
CA ILE A 243 -10.98 16.49 -2.16
C ILE A 243 -11.18 15.93 -0.74
N PRO A 244 -11.03 14.62 -0.48
CA PRO A 244 -11.37 14.05 0.82
C PRO A 244 -10.46 14.55 1.95
N ALA A 245 -9.14 14.69 1.74
CA ALA A 245 -8.23 15.21 2.76
C ALA A 245 -8.56 16.65 3.16
N ARG A 246 -8.79 17.52 2.18
CA ARG A 246 -9.18 18.92 2.44
C ARG A 246 -10.55 19.02 3.09
N ARG A 247 -11.48 18.18 2.67
CA ARG A 247 -12.84 18.12 3.23
C ARG A 247 -12.80 17.75 4.71
N ILE A 248 -12.15 16.66 5.07
CA ILE A 248 -12.12 16.21 6.48
C ILE A 248 -11.42 17.24 7.37
N LEU A 249 -10.29 17.82 6.94
CA LEU A 249 -9.60 18.84 7.70
C LEU A 249 -10.47 20.08 7.93
N LYS A 250 -11.17 20.54 6.88
CA LYS A 250 -12.10 21.68 6.97
C LYS A 250 -13.28 21.40 7.90
N GLU A 251 -13.91 20.23 7.77
CA GLU A 251 -15.08 19.85 8.58
C GLU A 251 -14.73 19.71 10.07
N LEU A 252 -13.48 19.38 10.41
CA LEU A 252 -13.00 19.31 11.78
C LEU A 252 -12.58 20.67 12.37
N GLY A 253 -12.31 21.69 11.54
CA GLY A 253 -11.97 23.05 12.00
C GLY A 253 -10.53 23.49 11.74
N PHE A 254 -9.78 22.79 10.88
CA PHE A 254 -8.49 23.27 10.39
C PHE A 254 -8.70 24.30 9.29
N GLU A 255 -8.35 25.57 9.56
CA GLU A 255 -8.62 26.70 8.65
C GLU A 255 -7.43 27.01 7.72
N ASN A 256 -6.19 26.73 8.15
CA ASN A 256 -4.96 27.08 7.44
C ASN A 256 -4.37 25.86 6.68
N VAL A 257 -5.10 25.37 5.69
CA VAL A 257 -4.65 24.30 4.79
C VAL A 257 -4.26 24.90 3.44
N TYR A 258 -2.96 24.88 3.13
CA TYR A 258 -2.37 25.43 1.92
C TYR A 258 -2.05 24.27 0.95
N VAL A 259 -2.71 24.25 -0.19
CA VAL A 259 -2.50 23.21 -1.22
C VAL A 259 -1.44 23.65 -2.20
N VAL A 260 -0.51 22.74 -2.55
CA VAL A 260 0.47 22.96 -3.61
C VAL A 260 -0.26 23.03 -4.95
N LYS A 261 -0.37 24.24 -5.51
CA LYS A 261 -1.22 24.53 -6.69
C LYS A 261 -0.84 23.76 -7.92
N GLU A 262 0.46 23.58 -8.13
CA GLU A 262 1.01 22.83 -9.26
C GLU A 262 0.67 21.35 -9.23
N GLN A 263 0.33 20.81 -8.04
CA GLN A 263 0.04 19.38 -7.80
C GLN A 263 -1.42 19.13 -7.40
N GLU A 264 -2.25 20.18 -7.36
CA GLU A 264 -3.64 20.13 -6.85
C GLU A 264 -4.57 19.32 -7.76
N LEU A 265 -4.50 19.58 -9.06
CA LEU A 265 -5.43 18.96 -10.02
C LEU A 265 -4.97 17.58 -10.45
N PRO A 266 -5.92 16.65 -10.68
CA PRO A 266 -5.62 15.33 -11.22
C PRO A 266 -4.89 15.42 -12.57
N ASP A 267 -3.77 14.72 -12.70
CA ASP A 267 -3.01 14.61 -13.95
C ASP A 267 -2.25 13.28 -13.99
N GLY A 268 -2.60 12.43 -14.96
CA GLY A 268 -1.97 11.10 -15.12
C GLY A 268 -0.54 11.13 -15.62
N ALA A 269 -0.05 12.29 -16.10
CA ALA A 269 1.35 12.47 -16.49
C ALA A 269 2.27 12.83 -15.31
N PHE A 270 1.71 13.22 -14.14
CA PHE A 270 2.45 13.63 -12.94
C PHE A 270 3.59 14.62 -13.24
N PRO A 271 3.32 15.76 -13.89
CA PRO A 271 4.33 16.60 -14.55
C PRO A 271 5.34 17.27 -13.60
N THR A 272 5.09 17.22 -12.30
CA THR A 272 5.92 17.87 -11.26
C THR A 272 6.89 16.93 -10.57
N VAL A 273 6.83 15.62 -10.85
CA VAL A 273 7.67 14.58 -10.23
C VAL A 273 8.00 13.49 -11.26
N SER A 274 9.12 12.82 -11.08
CA SER A 274 9.49 11.67 -11.92
C SER A 274 8.58 10.46 -11.69
N TYR A 275 8.11 10.31 -10.46
CA TYR A 275 7.05 9.38 -10.06
C TYR A 275 6.37 9.88 -8.76
N PRO A 276 5.05 9.68 -8.60
CA PRO A 276 4.26 10.29 -7.52
C PRO A 276 4.34 9.49 -6.22
N ASN A 277 5.55 9.34 -5.67
CA ASN A 277 5.79 8.57 -4.44
C ASN A 277 6.10 9.49 -3.24
N PRO A 278 5.26 9.53 -2.19
CA PRO A 278 5.49 10.35 -1.01
C PRO A 278 6.70 9.88 -0.14
N GLU A 279 7.35 8.77 -0.49
CA GLU A 279 8.64 8.37 0.09
C GLU A 279 9.81 9.15 -0.54
N ALA A 280 9.63 9.70 -1.75
CA ALA A 280 10.69 10.41 -2.47
C ALA A 280 10.82 11.87 -2.03
N ALA A 281 12.05 12.34 -1.84
CA ALA A 281 12.32 13.74 -1.50
C ALA A 281 11.75 14.72 -2.54
N GLU A 282 11.82 14.37 -3.84
CA GLU A 282 11.29 15.13 -4.96
C GLU A 282 9.80 15.49 -4.77
N ALA A 283 8.99 14.58 -4.21
CA ALA A 283 7.57 14.79 -3.98
C ALA A 283 7.27 15.98 -3.03
N PHE A 284 8.26 16.35 -2.20
CA PHE A 284 8.12 17.41 -1.21
C PHE A 284 8.75 18.75 -1.61
N GLU A 285 9.47 18.86 -2.72
CA GLU A 285 10.20 20.08 -3.10
C GLU A 285 9.28 21.31 -3.17
N LEU A 286 8.16 21.20 -3.89
CA LEU A 286 7.18 22.28 -3.99
C LEU A 286 6.46 22.54 -2.66
N GLY A 287 6.12 21.47 -1.94
CA GLY A 287 5.49 21.57 -0.63
C GLY A 287 6.38 22.26 0.41
N LEU A 288 7.66 21.92 0.47
CA LEU A 288 8.63 22.55 1.39
C LEU A 288 8.89 24.01 1.01
N LYS A 289 8.89 24.36 -0.28
CA LYS A 289 8.99 25.74 -0.72
C LYS A 289 7.80 26.54 -0.21
N LEU A 290 6.58 26.08 -0.44
CA LEU A 290 5.35 26.72 0.05
C LEU A 290 5.34 26.77 1.59
N ALA A 291 5.78 25.71 2.26
CA ALA A 291 5.83 25.65 3.73
C ALA A 291 6.72 26.73 4.34
N LYS A 292 7.86 27.03 3.71
CA LYS A 292 8.74 28.11 4.13
C LYS A 292 8.12 29.50 3.90
N GLU A 293 7.34 29.67 2.83
CA GLU A 293 6.64 30.94 2.52
C GLU A 293 5.54 31.24 3.53
N VAL A 294 4.76 30.23 3.94
CA VAL A 294 3.63 30.41 4.88
C VAL A 294 3.99 30.11 6.32
N ASP A 295 5.22 29.67 6.59
CA ASP A 295 5.71 29.22 7.89
C ASP A 295 4.85 28.07 8.45
N ALA A 296 4.70 27.00 7.65
CA ALA A 296 3.86 25.87 7.98
C ALA A 296 4.45 24.98 9.09
N ASP A 297 3.58 24.38 9.91
CA ASP A 297 3.95 23.41 10.94
C ASP A 297 4.20 22.02 10.34
N LEU A 298 3.42 21.68 9.28
CA LEU A 298 3.42 20.36 8.63
C LEU A 298 3.43 20.49 7.11
N VAL A 299 4.07 19.51 6.44
CA VAL A 299 3.92 19.26 5.00
C VAL A 299 3.52 17.81 4.80
N LEU A 300 2.38 17.59 4.16
CA LEU A 300 1.76 16.29 3.96
C LEU A 300 1.63 16.00 2.47
N ALA A 301 1.92 14.77 2.06
CA ALA A 301 1.80 14.31 0.67
C ALA A 301 1.12 12.94 0.62
N THR A 302 0.05 12.81 -0.19
CA THR A 302 -0.56 11.51 -0.48
C THR A 302 -0.18 11.03 -1.88
N ASP A 303 -0.07 9.72 -2.07
CA ASP A 303 0.13 9.14 -3.39
C ASP A 303 -1.18 9.16 -4.23
N PRO A 304 -1.15 8.82 -5.53
CA PRO A 304 -2.31 8.99 -6.41
C PRO A 304 -3.59 8.29 -5.97
N ASP A 305 -3.52 7.13 -5.34
CA ASP A 305 -4.68 6.41 -4.81
C ASP A 305 -4.89 6.63 -3.30
N ALA A 306 -4.13 7.56 -2.69
CA ALA A 306 -4.26 8.06 -1.32
C ALA A 306 -4.34 6.95 -0.25
N ASP A 307 -3.54 5.90 -0.41
CA ASP A 307 -3.34 4.87 0.60
C ASP A 307 -2.06 5.09 1.42
N ARG A 308 -1.15 6.01 1.01
CA ARG A 308 0.10 6.35 1.67
C ARG A 308 0.18 7.83 2.00
N LEU A 309 0.77 8.15 3.15
CA LEU A 309 0.99 9.51 3.63
C LEU A 309 2.46 9.76 3.94
N GLY A 310 3.11 10.63 3.16
CA GLY A 310 4.42 11.17 3.49
C GLY A 310 4.31 12.43 4.34
N VAL A 311 5.25 12.64 5.24
CA VAL A 311 5.17 13.66 6.30
C VAL A 311 6.50 14.38 6.47
N ARG A 312 6.43 15.71 6.54
CA ARG A 312 7.51 16.58 7.02
C ARG A 312 6.99 17.42 8.16
N VAL A 313 7.74 17.51 9.25
CA VAL A 313 7.35 18.25 10.45
C VAL A 313 8.39 19.32 10.78
N LYS A 314 7.91 20.50 11.19
CA LYS A 314 8.80 21.61 11.60
C LYS A 314 9.12 21.47 13.08
N ASP A 315 10.38 21.63 13.44
CA ASP A 315 10.85 21.73 14.82
C ASP A 315 10.76 23.18 15.37
N LYS A 316 11.13 23.37 16.63
CA LYS A 316 11.14 24.69 17.28
C LYS A 316 12.20 25.66 16.72
N ASN A 317 13.19 25.16 15.98
CA ASN A 317 14.22 25.97 15.34
C ASN A 317 13.84 26.39 13.92
N GLY A 318 12.69 25.88 13.39
CA GLY A 318 12.21 26.13 12.04
C GLY A 318 12.75 25.16 11.00
N GLU A 319 13.43 24.09 11.40
CA GLU A 319 13.92 23.04 10.50
C GLU A 319 12.83 22.00 10.23
N TYR A 320 12.77 21.54 8.98
CA TYR A 320 11.82 20.50 8.56
C TYR A 320 12.51 19.13 8.58
N HIS A 321 11.93 18.21 9.34
CA HIS A 321 12.39 16.83 9.47
C HIS A 321 11.49 15.86 8.69
N ASP A 322 12.13 14.91 8.01
CA ASP A 322 11.44 13.81 7.34
C ASP A 322 11.02 12.76 8.36
N LEU A 323 9.72 12.43 8.41
CA LEU A 323 9.24 11.25 9.11
C LEU A 323 9.10 10.10 8.12
N THR A 324 9.96 9.08 8.24
CA THR A 324 9.80 7.85 7.47
C THR A 324 8.46 7.17 7.80
N GLY A 325 8.03 6.21 6.97
CA GLY A 325 6.80 5.45 7.25
C GLY A 325 6.82 4.74 8.59
N ASN A 326 7.98 4.24 9.00
CA ASN A 326 8.17 3.69 10.36
C ASN A 326 8.01 4.74 11.45
N MET A 327 8.60 5.93 11.27
CA MET A 327 8.52 7.01 12.26
C MET A 327 7.10 7.54 12.40
N SER A 328 6.45 7.88 11.30
CA SER A 328 5.07 8.39 11.31
C SER A 328 4.06 7.34 11.79
N GLY A 329 4.23 6.08 11.39
CA GLY A 329 3.40 4.96 11.85
C GLY A 329 3.55 4.70 13.35
N CYS A 330 4.77 4.67 13.89
CA CYS A 330 5.01 4.52 15.32
C CYS A 330 4.51 5.73 16.13
N LEU A 331 4.69 6.96 15.61
CA LEU A 331 4.18 8.17 16.26
C LEU A 331 2.64 8.13 16.37
N LEU A 332 1.96 7.75 15.27
CA LEU A 332 0.51 7.60 15.28
C LEU A 332 0.07 6.44 16.18
N ALA A 333 0.75 5.28 16.15
CA ALA A 333 0.44 4.16 17.05
C ALA A 333 0.54 4.56 18.52
N ASN A 334 1.62 5.27 18.88
CA ASN A 334 1.83 5.76 20.24
C ASN A 334 0.75 6.79 20.64
N TYR A 335 0.40 7.70 19.74
CA TYR A 335 -0.65 8.70 19.96
C TYR A 335 -2.02 8.02 20.13
N GLU A 336 -2.45 7.22 19.16
CA GLU A 336 -3.76 6.57 19.14
C GLU A 336 -3.98 5.67 20.36
N ILE A 337 -3.05 4.78 20.66
CA ILE A 337 -3.17 3.85 21.79
C ILE A 337 -3.10 4.62 23.12
N GLY A 338 -2.15 5.57 23.24
CA GLY A 338 -1.95 6.36 24.44
C GLY A 338 -3.11 7.27 24.77
N GLN A 339 -3.63 7.99 23.78
CA GLN A 339 -4.72 8.94 24.00
C GLN A 339 -6.07 8.22 24.19
N ARG A 340 -6.34 7.12 23.48
CA ARG A 340 -7.53 6.29 23.76
C ARG A 340 -7.51 5.72 25.18
N ARG A 341 -6.34 5.27 25.65
CA ARG A 341 -6.21 4.86 27.07
C ARG A 341 -6.50 6.00 28.03
N ALA A 342 -5.97 7.21 27.75
CA ALA A 342 -6.16 8.37 28.61
C ALA A 342 -7.63 8.80 28.67
N VAL A 343 -8.32 8.84 27.54
CA VAL A 343 -9.75 9.25 27.46
C VAL A 343 -10.68 8.17 28.02
N ASN A 344 -10.44 6.90 27.73
CA ASN A 344 -11.33 5.80 28.13
C ASN A 344 -11.00 5.22 29.51
N GLY A 345 -9.86 5.61 30.11
CA GLY A 345 -9.36 5.08 31.39
C GLY A 345 -8.66 3.72 31.28
N SER A 346 -8.92 2.94 30.26
CA SER A 346 -8.29 1.64 29.98
C SER A 346 -8.27 1.34 28.49
N LEU A 347 -7.45 0.36 28.10
CA LEU A 347 -7.51 -0.27 26.78
C LEU A 347 -8.28 -1.59 26.88
N PRO A 348 -8.80 -2.12 25.75
CA PRO A 348 -9.32 -3.49 25.70
C PRO A 348 -8.25 -4.49 26.14
N GLU A 349 -8.64 -5.52 26.91
CA GLU A 349 -7.71 -6.56 27.42
C GLU A 349 -7.04 -7.35 26.28
N ASP A 350 -7.73 -7.49 25.14
CA ASP A 350 -7.29 -8.16 23.92
C ASP A 350 -6.94 -7.16 22.79
N GLY A 351 -6.56 -5.94 23.18
CA GLY A 351 -6.18 -4.89 22.23
C GLY A 351 -4.88 -5.23 21.50
N ALA A 352 -4.87 -5.09 20.17
CA ALA A 352 -3.73 -5.46 19.32
C ALA A 352 -3.23 -4.31 18.45
N LEU A 353 -1.90 -4.13 18.44
CA LEU A 353 -1.14 -3.37 17.46
C LEU A 353 -0.64 -4.36 16.39
N ILE A 354 -0.89 -4.07 15.11
CA ILE A 354 -0.52 -4.97 14.01
C ILE A 354 0.52 -4.29 13.11
N LYS A 355 1.62 -5.00 12.82
CA LYS A 355 2.69 -4.54 11.91
C LYS A 355 3.09 -5.63 10.93
N THR A 356 3.81 -5.26 9.86
CA THR A 356 4.45 -6.27 9.01
C THR A 356 5.79 -6.69 9.60
N ILE A 357 6.28 -7.87 9.17
CA ILE A 357 7.60 -8.41 9.58
C ILE A 357 8.79 -7.50 9.24
N VAL A 358 8.63 -6.53 8.35
CA VAL A 358 9.67 -5.57 7.95
C VAL A 358 9.43 -4.16 8.48
N THR A 359 8.47 -4.03 9.38
CA THR A 359 8.16 -2.76 10.07
C THR A 359 8.95 -2.67 11.37
N SER A 360 9.27 -1.46 11.81
CA SER A 360 10.17 -1.15 12.92
C SER A 360 9.87 -1.91 14.23
N ASN A 361 10.93 -2.35 14.91
CA ASN A 361 10.85 -2.89 16.27
C ASN A 361 10.51 -1.81 17.34
N LEU A 362 10.46 -0.53 16.98
CA LEU A 362 9.89 0.50 17.86
C LEU A 362 8.42 0.20 18.19
N ALA A 363 7.68 -0.40 17.24
CA ALA A 363 6.29 -0.83 17.47
C ALA A 363 6.19 -1.91 18.57
N ASP A 364 7.18 -2.82 18.67
CA ASP A 364 7.26 -3.83 19.74
C ASP A 364 7.40 -3.16 21.11
N ALA A 365 8.28 -2.16 21.19
CA ALA A 365 8.51 -1.40 22.42
C ALA A 365 7.25 -0.60 22.82
N ILE A 366 6.53 -0.02 21.87
CA ILE A 366 5.26 0.69 22.10
C ILE A 366 4.19 -0.29 22.62
N ALA A 367 3.97 -1.41 21.92
CA ALA A 367 2.98 -2.41 22.34
C ALA A 367 3.26 -2.92 23.75
N LYS A 368 4.52 -3.25 24.05
CA LYS A 368 4.96 -3.66 25.39
C LYS A 368 4.73 -2.55 26.43
N GLY A 369 5.00 -1.29 26.09
CA GLY A 369 4.81 -0.15 27.00
C GLY A 369 3.34 0.11 27.37
N TYR A 370 2.43 -0.19 26.48
CA TYR A 370 0.99 -0.10 26.72
C TYR A 370 0.36 -1.40 27.25
N GLY A 371 1.07 -2.53 27.19
CA GLY A 371 0.56 -3.83 27.59
C GLY A 371 -0.49 -4.38 26.64
N VAL A 372 -0.36 -4.09 25.35
CA VAL A 372 -1.23 -4.59 24.27
C VAL A 372 -0.51 -5.68 23.47
N ASP A 373 -1.27 -6.52 22.79
CA ASP A 373 -0.72 -7.54 21.92
C ASP A 373 -0.05 -6.93 20.69
N LEU A 374 1.11 -7.47 20.31
CA LEU A 374 1.74 -7.20 19.04
C LEU A 374 1.54 -8.38 18.10
N ILE A 375 0.97 -8.11 16.92
CA ILE A 375 0.78 -9.11 15.87
C ILE A 375 1.63 -8.75 14.67
N GLU A 376 2.55 -9.65 14.31
CA GLU A 376 3.32 -9.55 13.07
C GLU A 376 2.60 -10.30 11.94
N VAL A 377 2.57 -9.69 10.75
CA VAL A 377 2.03 -10.30 9.53
C VAL A 377 3.06 -10.19 8.39
N LEU A 378 2.87 -10.95 7.32
CA LEU A 378 3.67 -10.79 6.11
C LEU A 378 3.47 -9.39 5.49
N THR A 379 4.42 -8.95 4.67
CA THR A 379 4.35 -7.69 3.94
C THR A 379 3.12 -7.64 3.03
N GLY A 380 2.36 -6.56 3.16
CA GLY A 380 1.14 -6.29 2.43
C GLY A 380 -0.06 -6.09 3.37
N PHE A 381 -0.71 -4.93 3.27
CA PHE A 381 -1.78 -4.52 4.19
C PHE A 381 -2.98 -5.50 4.19
N LYS A 382 -3.14 -6.27 3.12
CA LYS A 382 -4.14 -7.35 3.03
C LYS A 382 -4.06 -8.34 4.20
N PHE A 383 -2.86 -8.58 4.74
CA PHE A 383 -2.69 -9.46 5.90
C PHE A 383 -3.10 -8.78 7.20
N ILE A 384 -2.96 -7.45 7.31
CA ILE A 384 -3.54 -6.66 8.41
C ILE A 384 -5.08 -6.72 8.31
N GLY A 385 -5.64 -6.50 7.11
CA GLY A 385 -7.08 -6.66 6.86
C GLY A 385 -7.60 -8.04 7.23
N GLN A 386 -6.84 -9.10 6.93
CA GLN A 386 -7.17 -10.48 7.28
C GLN A 386 -7.20 -10.70 8.81
N GLN A 387 -6.30 -10.06 9.57
CA GLN A 387 -6.34 -10.13 11.04
C GLN A 387 -7.59 -9.44 11.59
N ILE A 388 -7.97 -8.28 11.06
CA ILE A 388 -9.19 -7.58 11.46
C ILE A 388 -10.42 -8.47 11.20
N LEU A 389 -10.51 -9.12 10.03
CA LEU A 389 -11.57 -10.07 9.70
C LEU A 389 -11.55 -11.27 10.67
N GLY A 390 -10.36 -11.76 11.04
CA GLY A 390 -10.20 -12.82 12.04
C GLY A 390 -10.78 -12.44 13.40
N PHE A 391 -10.55 -11.20 13.85
CA PHE A 391 -11.14 -10.67 15.09
C PHE A 391 -12.68 -10.59 15.00
N GLU A 392 -13.21 -10.07 13.90
CA GLU A 392 -14.66 -10.01 13.67
C GLU A 392 -15.30 -11.40 13.70
N ASN A 393 -14.72 -12.38 13.01
CA ASN A 393 -15.26 -13.73 12.90
C ASN A 393 -15.17 -14.53 14.22
N SER A 394 -14.10 -14.34 14.97
CA SER A 394 -13.87 -15.08 16.23
C SER A 394 -14.51 -14.40 17.44
N GLY A 395 -14.79 -13.10 17.36
CA GLY A 395 -15.16 -12.27 18.51
C GLY A 395 -14.05 -12.16 19.56
N LYS A 396 -12.77 -12.39 19.16
CA LYS A 396 -11.59 -12.32 20.02
C LYS A 396 -10.54 -11.44 19.36
N GLY A 397 -9.91 -10.56 20.12
CA GLY A 397 -8.99 -9.55 19.66
C GLY A 397 -9.70 -8.25 19.29
N THR A 398 -9.10 -7.15 19.69
CA THR A 398 -9.58 -5.79 19.37
C THR A 398 -8.49 -5.05 18.59
N TYR A 399 -8.80 -4.65 17.36
CA TYR A 399 -7.90 -3.86 16.53
C TYR A 399 -7.74 -2.46 17.12
N LEU A 400 -6.51 -2.05 17.43
CA LEU A 400 -6.21 -0.71 17.91
C LEU A 400 -5.58 0.16 16.81
N PHE A 401 -4.58 -0.38 16.12
CA PHE A 401 -3.86 0.29 15.05
C PHE A 401 -3.08 -0.71 14.22
N GLY A 402 -2.90 -0.44 12.92
CA GLY A 402 -2.06 -1.26 12.05
C GLY A 402 -1.35 -0.42 10.99
N PHE A 403 -0.09 -0.76 10.68
CA PHE A 403 0.70 0.02 9.74
C PHE A 403 1.81 -0.80 9.07
N GLU A 404 2.29 -0.23 7.95
CA GLU A 404 3.43 -0.72 7.18
C GLU A 404 4.54 0.33 7.12
N GLU A 405 5.78 -0.12 7.00
CA GLU A 405 6.95 0.73 6.78
C GLU A 405 6.84 1.60 5.53
N SER A 406 6.03 1.18 4.58
CA SER A 406 5.79 1.84 3.29
C SER A 406 4.73 2.96 3.37
N TYR A 407 4.74 3.73 4.46
CA TYR A 407 3.97 4.96 4.64
C TYR A 407 2.44 4.79 4.71
N GLY A 408 1.95 3.60 5.04
CA GLY A 408 0.52 3.32 5.11
C GLY A 408 0.07 2.80 6.47
N CYS A 409 -1.06 3.30 6.96
CA CYS A 409 -1.71 2.84 8.19
C CYS A 409 -3.23 2.87 8.07
N LEU A 410 -3.89 2.27 9.05
CA LEU A 410 -5.35 2.32 9.21
C LEU A 410 -5.71 2.56 10.67
N ILE A 411 -6.64 3.47 10.91
CA ILE A 411 -7.27 3.75 12.19
C ILE A 411 -8.74 3.36 12.09
N GLY A 412 -9.24 2.57 13.04
CA GLY A 412 -10.60 2.02 12.96
C GLY A 412 -10.72 0.82 12.01
N THR A 413 -11.95 0.33 11.83
CA THR A 413 -12.24 -0.90 11.09
C THR A 413 -13.30 -0.72 9.99
N TYR A 414 -13.58 0.52 9.60
CA TYR A 414 -14.54 0.84 8.53
C TYR A 414 -14.05 0.44 7.14
N ALA A 415 -12.73 0.42 6.96
CA ALA A 415 -12.02 -0.06 5.77
C ALA A 415 -11.08 -1.21 6.13
N ARG A 416 -10.42 -1.81 5.12
CA ARG A 416 -9.49 -2.95 5.29
C ARG A 416 -8.21 -2.77 4.46
N ASP A 417 -7.95 -1.55 4.04
CA ASP A 417 -6.69 -1.14 3.41
C ASP A 417 -6.18 0.14 4.07
N LYS A 418 -4.94 0.50 3.79
CA LYS A 418 -4.30 1.73 4.26
C LYS A 418 -5.16 2.94 3.89
N ASP A 419 -5.24 3.89 4.78
CA ASP A 419 -6.02 5.11 4.58
C ASP A 419 -5.20 6.35 4.89
N ALA A 420 -4.72 7.03 3.84
CA ALA A 420 -3.96 8.26 3.97
C ALA A 420 -4.85 9.44 4.39
N ILE A 421 -6.17 9.36 4.20
CA ILE A 421 -7.09 10.43 4.61
C ILE A 421 -7.26 10.43 6.12
N VAL A 422 -7.50 9.25 6.72
CA VAL A 422 -7.56 9.14 8.19
C VAL A 422 -6.20 9.41 8.83
N ALA A 423 -5.11 8.98 8.19
CA ALA A 423 -3.76 9.28 8.66
C ALA A 423 -3.47 10.79 8.66
N THR A 424 -3.86 11.51 7.59
CA THR A 424 -3.78 12.97 7.50
C THR A 424 -4.56 13.64 8.62
N MET A 425 -5.79 13.20 8.84
CA MET A 425 -6.66 13.70 9.91
C MET A 425 -6.03 13.50 11.29
N ALA A 426 -5.64 12.27 11.60
CA ALA A 426 -5.10 11.91 12.92
C ALA A 426 -3.75 12.60 13.20
N LEU A 427 -2.91 12.76 12.18
CA LEU A 427 -1.63 13.46 12.32
C LEU A 427 -1.83 14.96 12.59
N CYS A 428 -2.80 15.60 11.93
CA CYS A 428 -3.16 16.99 12.19
C CYS A 428 -3.79 17.16 13.58
N GLU A 429 -4.63 16.22 14.01
CA GLU A 429 -5.15 16.18 15.37
C GLU A 429 -4.03 16.05 16.41
N ALA A 430 -3.11 15.10 16.22
CA ALA A 430 -1.95 14.94 17.09
C ALA A 430 -1.09 16.20 17.15
N ALA A 431 -0.88 16.87 16.00
CA ALA A 431 -0.16 18.15 15.96
C ALA A 431 -0.86 19.25 16.76
N ALA A 432 -2.19 19.36 16.64
CA ALA A 432 -2.99 20.28 17.44
C ALA A 432 -2.91 19.95 18.94
N TYR A 433 -3.03 18.66 19.30
CA TYR A 433 -2.92 18.19 20.67
C TYR A 433 -1.56 18.54 21.30
N TYR A 434 -0.45 18.23 20.63
CA TYR A 434 0.88 18.58 21.15
C TYR A 434 1.10 20.10 21.18
N LYS A 435 0.53 20.84 20.23
CA LYS A 435 0.60 22.33 20.20
C LYS A 435 -0.09 22.96 21.42
N THR A 436 -1.18 22.39 21.94
CA THR A 436 -1.78 22.83 23.23
C THR A 436 -0.81 22.73 24.41
N GLN A 437 0.22 21.88 24.29
CA GLN A 437 1.25 21.67 25.31
C GLN A 437 2.55 22.44 24.99
N GLY A 438 2.55 23.31 23.99
CA GLY A 438 3.73 24.03 23.52
C GLY A 438 4.80 23.16 22.85
N LYS A 439 4.39 22.02 22.28
CA LYS A 439 5.23 21.03 21.60
C LYS A 439 4.93 20.97 20.12
N THR A 440 5.93 20.60 19.32
CA THR A 440 5.78 20.20 17.91
C THR A 440 5.62 18.69 17.80
N LEU A 441 5.25 18.17 16.62
CA LEU A 441 5.29 16.73 16.37
C LEU A 441 6.72 16.17 16.41
N TRP A 442 7.73 16.99 16.10
CA TRP A 442 9.12 16.57 16.25
C TRP A 442 9.50 16.39 17.72
N ASP A 443 9.05 17.31 18.61
CA ASP A 443 9.24 17.11 20.05
C ASP A 443 8.60 15.79 20.52
N ALA A 444 7.38 15.49 20.05
CA ALA A 444 6.70 14.25 20.39
C ALA A 444 7.43 13.00 19.87
N MET A 445 8.04 13.09 18.68
CA MET A 445 8.86 12.02 18.12
C MET A 445 10.11 11.77 18.98
N ILE A 446 10.78 12.81 19.42
CA ILE A 446 11.98 12.72 20.29
C ILE A 446 11.58 12.16 21.67
N GLU A 447 10.48 12.63 22.28
CA GLU A 447 9.97 12.09 23.54
C GLU A 447 9.67 10.59 23.46
N MET A 448 9.10 10.13 22.33
CA MET A 448 8.86 8.72 22.09
C MET A 448 10.17 7.92 21.98
N TYR A 449 11.18 8.46 21.30
CA TYR A 449 12.49 7.85 21.25
C TYR A 449 13.19 7.82 22.62
N ASP A 450 13.10 8.90 23.41
CA ASP A 450 13.64 8.94 24.78
C ASP A 450 12.99 7.89 25.68
N GLN A 451 11.71 7.61 25.46
CA GLN A 451 10.95 6.63 26.24
C GLN A 451 11.27 5.17 25.85
N TYR A 452 11.38 4.86 24.55
CA TYR A 452 11.46 3.48 24.05
C TYR A 452 12.82 3.11 23.49
N GLY A 453 13.69 4.09 23.23
CA GLY A 453 14.96 3.97 22.53
C GLY A 453 14.88 4.51 21.11
N TYR A 454 16.04 4.82 20.55
CA TYR A 454 16.19 5.35 19.19
C TYR A 454 16.29 4.18 18.22
N TYR A 455 15.35 4.11 17.27
CA TYR A 455 15.31 3.08 16.22
C TYR A 455 15.49 3.71 14.85
N LYS A 456 16.24 3.04 14.00
CA LYS A 456 16.33 3.39 12.58
C LYS A 456 16.25 2.15 11.73
N ASP A 457 15.33 2.18 10.81
CA ASP A 457 15.08 1.14 9.82
C ASP A 457 15.42 1.68 8.42
N ASP A 458 16.02 0.85 7.59
CA ASP A 458 16.43 1.24 6.24
C ASP A 458 16.36 0.03 5.29
N ILE A 459 16.56 0.26 4.00
CA ILE A 459 16.46 -0.75 2.96
C ILE A 459 17.60 -0.61 1.94
N LYS A 460 18.15 -1.75 1.51
CA LYS A 460 19.01 -1.83 0.32
C LYS A 460 18.32 -2.70 -0.73
N SER A 461 18.28 -2.21 -1.96
CA SER A 461 17.69 -2.92 -3.09
C SER A 461 18.74 -3.20 -4.14
N ILE A 462 18.80 -4.44 -4.61
CA ILE A 462 19.71 -4.86 -5.66
C ILE A 462 18.88 -5.37 -6.84
N THR A 463 19.07 -4.74 -7.99
CA THR A 463 18.41 -5.13 -9.24
C THR A 463 19.41 -5.84 -10.13
N LEU A 464 19.11 -7.06 -10.53
CA LEU A 464 19.91 -7.89 -11.44
C LEU A 464 19.10 -8.12 -12.72
N LYS A 465 19.64 -7.70 -13.87
CA LYS A 465 18.86 -7.72 -15.12
C LYS A 465 18.74 -9.13 -15.72
N GLY A 466 17.60 -9.40 -16.34
CA GLY A 466 17.37 -10.58 -17.18
C GLY A 466 17.15 -11.88 -16.40
N ILE A 467 17.10 -12.98 -17.13
CA ILE A 467 16.87 -14.33 -16.59
C ILE A 467 18.04 -14.77 -15.68
N GLU A 468 19.27 -14.42 -16.05
CA GLU A 468 20.45 -14.67 -15.22
C GLU A 468 20.36 -13.96 -13.86
N GLY A 469 19.79 -12.74 -13.84
CA GLY A 469 19.55 -12.01 -12.62
C GLY A 469 18.54 -12.69 -11.69
N LEU A 470 17.46 -13.24 -12.22
CA LEU A 470 16.49 -14.02 -11.44
C LEU A 470 17.13 -15.31 -10.86
N GLN A 471 17.94 -16.01 -11.64
CA GLN A 471 18.66 -17.21 -11.18
C GLN A 471 19.63 -16.84 -10.04
N LYS A 472 20.35 -15.72 -10.20
CA LYS A 472 21.28 -15.24 -9.17
C LYS A 472 20.61 -14.86 -7.87
N ILE A 473 19.44 -14.21 -7.94
CA ILE A 473 18.62 -13.90 -6.74
C ILE A 473 18.22 -15.20 -6.04
N GLN A 474 17.80 -16.23 -6.80
CA GLN A 474 17.45 -17.52 -6.21
C GLN A 474 18.67 -18.21 -5.56
N GLU A 475 19.85 -18.14 -6.17
CA GLU A 475 21.11 -18.65 -5.58
C GLU A 475 21.47 -17.94 -4.27
N ILE A 476 21.30 -16.59 -4.21
CA ILE A 476 21.51 -15.81 -2.99
C ILE A 476 20.56 -16.31 -1.88
N MET A 477 19.26 -16.44 -2.19
CA MET A 477 18.26 -16.92 -1.21
C MET A 477 18.57 -18.34 -0.73
N ASP A 478 18.96 -19.24 -1.63
CA ASP A 478 19.29 -20.62 -1.27
C ASP A 478 20.60 -20.73 -0.47
N THR A 479 21.57 -19.87 -0.75
CA THR A 479 22.84 -19.79 0.00
C THR A 479 22.57 -19.31 1.43
N LEU A 480 21.84 -18.20 1.59
CA LEU A 480 21.46 -17.66 2.90
C LEU A 480 20.61 -18.64 3.71
N ARG A 481 19.75 -19.42 3.04
CA ARG A 481 18.91 -20.43 3.67
C ARG A 481 19.70 -21.64 4.17
N LYS A 482 20.72 -22.07 3.40
CA LYS A 482 21.58 -23.21 3.76
C LYS A 482 22.61 -22.83 4.82
N ASN A 483 23.16 -21.63 4.72
CA ASN A 483 24.24 -21.14 5.55
C ASN A 483 23.86 -19.76 6.11
N PRO A 484 23.00 -19.70 7.14
CA PRO A 484 22.64 -18.43 7.78
C PRO A 484 23.92 -17.71 8.26
N PRO A 485 24.05 -16.39 8.04
CA PRO A 485 25.16 -15.61 8.58
C PRO A 485 25.23 -15.73 10.10
N ALA A 486 26.42 -15.75 10.65
CA ALA A 486 26.60 -15.78 12.11
C ALA A 486 26.41 -14.39 12.74
N GLU A 487 26.68 -13.34 11.96
CA GLU A 487 26.58 -11.94 12.41
C GLU A 487 26.37 -10.99 11.24
N PHE A 488 25.88 -9.79 11.54
CA PHE A 488 25.84 -8.64 10.65
C PHE A 488 26.38 -7.42 11.41
N ALA A 489 27.39 -6.74 10.87
CA ALA A 489 27.96 -5.53 11.46
C ALA A 489 28.36 -5.68 12.96
N GLY A 490 28.80 -6.87 13.38
CA GLY A 490 29.15 -7.17 14.77
C GLY A 490 27.97 -7.58 15.66
N HIS A 491 26.72 -7.48 15.18
CA HIS A 491 25.55 -8.02 15.87
C HIS A 491 25.38 -9.51 15.54
N LYS A 492 25.39 -10.36 16.55
CA LYS A 492 25.25 -11.82 16.38
C LYS A 492 23.82 -12.18 16.02
N VAL A 493 23.65 -13.14 15.09
CA VAL A 493 22.36 -13.71 14.78
C VAL A 493 21.90 -14.59 15.95
N VAL A 494 20.75 -14.28 16.51
CA VAL A 494 20.11 -15.00 17.63
C VAL A 494 19.16 -16.06 17.09
N SER A 495 18.32 -15.69 16.13
CA SER A 495 17.42 -16.62 15.46
C SER A 495 17.34 -16.35 13.95
N ALA A 496 17.01 -17.40 13.20
CA ALA A 496 16.78 -17.34 11.76
C ALA A 496 15.35 -17.83 11.45
N ARG A 497 14.57 -17.00 10.77
CA ARG A 497 13.20 -17.31 10.34
C ARG A 497 13.20 -17.58 8.84
N ASP A 498 12.71 -18.73 8.42
CA ASP A 498 12.49 -19.12 7.02
C ASP A 498 10.99 -19.30 6.76
N TYR A 499 10.35 -18.27 6.22
CA TYR A 499 8.90 -18.30 5.95
C TYR A 499 8.51 -19.26 4.82
N LYS A 500 9.47 -19.67 3.98
CA LYS A 500 9.22 -20.71 2.96
C LYS A 500 9.10 -22.08 3.59
N LYS A 501 9.78 -22.33 4.72
CA LYS A 501 9.77 -23.60 5.45
C LYS A 501 8.88 -23.57 6.68
N ASP A 502 8.27 -22.42 7.00
CA ASP A 502 7.51 -22.20 8.24
C ASP A 502 8.35 -22.54 9.50
N THR A 503 9.58 -22.01 9.56
CA THR A 503 10.49 -22.30 10.68
C THR A 503 11.11 -21.06 11.28
N ILE A 504 11.20 -21.03 12.62
CA ILE A 504 12.06 -20.13 13.40
C ILE A 504 13.07 -21.03 14.11
N THR A 505 14.36 -20.86 13.81
CA THR A 505 15.43 -21.62 14.43
C THR A 505 16.21 -20.75 15.41
N ASP A 506 16.22 -21.09 16.67
CA ASP A 506 17.13 -20.51 17.67
C ASP A 506 18.53 -21.05 17.43
N LEU A 507 19.49 -20.17 17.16
CA LEU A 507 20.86 -20.59 16.77
C LEU A 507 21.73 -21.02 17.95
N ALA A 508 21.34 -20.66 19.19
CA ALA A 508 22.07 -21.08 20.38
C ALA A 508 21.68 -22.50 20.83
N THR A 509 20.40 -22.83 20.75
CA THR A 509 19.84 -24.10 21.23
C THR A 509 19.55 -25.10 20.12
N GLY A 510 19.39 -24.64 18.88
CA GLY A 510 18.92 -25.44 17.75
C GLY A 510 17.42 -25.76 17.81
N GLU A 511 16.66 -25.15 18.73
CA GLU A 511 15.21 -25.31 18.81
C GLU A 511 14.53 -24.75 17.56
N VAL A 512 13.57 -25.47 17.01
CA VAL A 512 12.80 -25.05 15.81
C VAL A 512 11.32 -24.94 16.18
N LYS A 513 10.72 -23.77 15.85
CA LYS A 513 9.30 -23.49 16.02
C LYS A 513 8.69 -23.05 14.68
N PRO A 514 7.37 -23.20 14.46
CA PRO A 514 6.72 -22.62 13.29
C PRO A 514 6.68 -21.09 13.37
N THR A 515 6.70 -20.42 12.22
CA THR A 515 6.44 -18.97 12.13
C THR A 515 4.97 -18.67 12.35
N GLY A 516 4.09 -19.60 12.00
CA GLY A 516 2.64 -19.43 12.05
C GLY A 516 2.09 -18.50 10.95
N LEU A 517 2.92 -18.10 9.99
CA LEU A 517 2.55 -17.22 8.90
C LEU A 517 2.49 -17.98 7.55
N PRO A 518 1.74 -17.46 6.56
CA PRO A 518 1.66 -18.09 5.26
C PRO A 518 3.03 -18.31 4.60
N ASN A 519 3.13 -19.32 3.72
CA ASN A 519 4.37 -19.59 2.97
C ASN A 519 4.78 -18.37 2.14
N SER A 520 6.03 -17.94 2.31
CA SER A 520 6.61 -16.81 1.58
C SER A 520 8.11 -16.99 1.41
N ASN A 521 8.67 -16.61 0.26
CA ASN A 521 10.12 -16.71 0.02
C ASN A 521 10.86 -15.55 0.70
N VAL A 522 10.82 -15.53 2.02
CA VAL A 522 11.43 -14.50 2.88
C VAL A 522 12.31 -15.18 3.92
N LEU A 523 13.47 -14.58 4.20
CA LEU A 523 14.35 -14.91 5.31
C LEU A 523 14.45 -13.71 6.26
N TYR A 524 14.44 -13.98 7.55
CA TYR A 524 14.56 -12.95 8.58
C TYR A 524 15.53 -13.40 9.67
N TYR A 525 16.40 -12.52 10.11
CA TYR A 525 17.42 -12.75 11.13
C TYR A 525 17.20 -11.79 12.28
N ASP A 526 16.86 -12.34 13.44
CA ASP A 526 16.86 -11.58 14.69
C ASP A 526 18.30 -11.49 15.18
N LEU A 527 18.73 -10.29 15.54
CA LEU A 527 20.11 -10.02 15.95
C LEU A 527 20.15 -9.56 17.41
N THR A 528 21.37 -9.56 18.00
CA THR A 528 21.58 -8.91 19.29
C THR A 528 21.31 -7.41 19.21
N ASP A 529 21.07 -6.78 20.38
CA ASP A 529 20.85 -5.34 20.55
C ASP A 529 19.61 -4.80 19.80
N ASP A 530 18.56 -5.63 19.72
CA ASP A 530 17.29 -5.28 19.06
C ASP A 530 17.43 -4.96 17.55
N ALA A 531 18.54 -5.39 16.93
CA ALA A 531 18.75 -5.25 15.49
C ALA A 531 18.16 -6.43 14.73
N TRP A 532 17.91 -6.25 13.44
CA TRP A 532 17.37 -7.29 12.56
C TRP A 532 17.74 -7.07 11.09
N VAL A 533 17.70 -8.16 10.30
CA VAL A 533 17.87 -8.12 8.84
C VAL A 533 16.83 -9.05 8.19
N CYS A 534 16.12 -8.58 7.18
CA CYS A 534 15.16 -9.36 6.39
C CYS A 534 15.51 -9.33 4.91
N VAL A 535 15.50 -10.50 4.27
CA VAL A 535 15.81 -10.66 2.84
C VAL A 535 14.56 -11.11 2.10
N ARG A 536 14.13 -10.33 1.11
CA ARG A 536 12.92 -10.59 0.33
C ARG A 536 13.14 -10.33 -1.16
N PRO A 537 13.07 -11.34 -2.02
CA PRO A 537 13.05 -11.14 -3.46
C PRO A 537 11.72 -10.54 -3.90
N SER A 538 11.76 -9.73 -4.96
CA SER A 538 10.53 -9.27 -5.63
C SER A 538 9.85 -10.44 -6.34
N GLY A 539 8.52 -10.49 -6.30
CA GLY A 539 7.75 -11.50 -7.05
C GLY A 539 7.60 -11.19 -8.53
N THR A 540 7.83 -9.93 -8.93
CA THR A 540 7.53 -9.43 -10.29
C THR A 540 8.72 -8.87 -11.04
N GLU A 541 9.80 -8.54 -10.33
CA GLU A 541 11.00 -7.91 -10.90
C GLU A 541 12.25 -8.69 -10.48
N PRO A 542 13.33 -8.69 -11.28
CA PRO A 542 14.61 -9.29 -10.91
C PRO A 542 15.34 -8.42 -9.86
N LYS A 543 14.74 -8.33 -8.68
CA LYS A 543 15.15 -7.45 -7.59
C LYS A 543 15.07 -8.19 -6.26
N VAL A 544 16.07 -8.00 -5.41
CA VAL A 544 16.05 -8.45 -4.02
C VAL A 544 16.20 -7.25 -3.09
N LYS A 545 15.39 -7.24 -2.05
CA LYS A 545 15.37 -6.20 -1.02
C LYS A 545 15.93 -6.75 0.28
N PHE A 546 16.78 -5.96 0.91
CA PHE A 546 17.33 -6.20 2.25
C PHE A 546 16.82 -5.08 3.15
N TYR A 547 15.88 -5.41 4.01
CA TYR A 547 15.42 -4.51 5.07
C TYR A 547 16.27 -4.78 6.30
N TYR A 548 16.55 -3.75 7.07
CA TYR A 548 17.26 -3.89 8.34
C TYR A 548 16.90 -2.76 9.29
N GLY A 549 16.98 -3.07 10.58
CA GLY A 549 16.75 -2.10 11.65
C GLY A 549 17.83 -2.21 12.72
N VAL A 550 18.12 -1.07 13.33
CA VAL A 550 19.09 -0.94 14.44
C VAL A 550 18.50 -0.09 15.54
N LYS A 551 19.02 -0.30 16.77
CA LYS A 551 18.68 0.50 17.95
C LYS A 551 19.91 1.21 18.49
N GLY A 552 19.71 2.42 18.99
CA GLY A 552 20.76 3.23 19.56
C GLY A 552 20.28 4.09 20.71
N THR A 553 21.13 5.05 21.08
CA THR A 553 20.95 5.96 22.22
C THR A 553 20.70 7.41 21.82
N SER A 554 20.87 7.74 20.54
CA SER A 554 20.59 9.05 19.94
C SER A 554 20.33 8.91 18.45
N LEU A 555 19.83 9.98 17.79
CA LEU A 555 19.69 10.05 16.33
C LEU A 555 21.00 9.81 15.60
N GLU A 556 22.09 10.45 16.08
CA GLU A 556 23.43 10.30 15.50
C GLU A 556 23.95 8.85 15.62
N ASP A 557 23.78 8.22 16.80
CA ASP A 557 24.20 6.84 17.04
C ASP A 557 23.46 5.85 16.12
N VAL A 558 22.14 6.01 15.92
CA VAL A 558 21.40 5.10 15.02
C VAL A 558 21.71 5.37 13.56
N ASP A 559 22.04 6.60 13.17
CA ASP A 559 22.46 6.93 11.81
C ASP A 559 23.78 6.24 11.46
N GLU A 560 24.76 6.29 12.37
CA GLU A 560 26.04 5.59 12.21
C GLU A 560 25.85 4.07 12.16
N LYS A 561 25.09 3.49 13.09
CA LYS A 561 24.79 2.05 13.14
C LYS A 561 24.07 1.56 11.88
N SER A 562 23.07 2.32 11.40
CA SER A 562 22.35 2.00 10.17
C SER A 562 23.25 2.02 8.95
N ALA A 563 24.15 3.01 8.85
CA ALA A 563 25.14 3.08 7.76
C ALA A 563 26.09 1.87 7.77
N VAL A 564 26.59 1.48 8.94
CA VAL A 564 27.46 0.30 9.11
C VAL A 564 26.70 -0.99 8.76
N MET A 565 25.46 -1.14 9.20
CA MET A 565 24.62 -2.30 8.89
C MET A 565 24.35 -2.41 7.39
N GLY A 566 23.96 -1.30 6.75
CA GLY A 566 23.71 -1.27 5.31
C GLY A 566 24.94 -1.64 4.48
N LYS A 567 26.13 -1.21 4.92
CA LYS A 567 27.41 -1.60 4.30
C LYS A 567 27.67 -3.09 4.46
N ALA A 568 27.50 -3.64 5.67
CA ALA A 568 27.70 -5.07 5.94
C ALA A 568 26.77 -5.95 5.09
N VAL A 569 25.52 -5.56 4.92
CA VAL A 569 24.55 -6.24 4.04
C VAL A 569 25.03 -6.24 2.59
N LEU A 570 25.47 -5.08 2.06
CA LEU A 570 25.96 -4.99 0.68
C LEU A 570 27.26 -5.77 0.47
N ASP A 571 28.22 -5.72 1.42
CA ASP A 571 29.46 -6.46 1.35
C ASP A 571 29.19 -8.00 1.33
N MET A 572 28.27 -8.47 2.17
CA MET A 572 27.84 -9.87 2.17
C MET A 572 27.29 -10.29 0.79
N VAL A 573 26.39 -9.52 0.20
CA VAL A 573 25.81 -9.84 -1.11
C VAL A 573 26.85 -9.82 -2.21
N ASN A 574 27.76 -8.87 -2.20
CA ASN A 574 28.85 -8.78 -3.17
C ASN A 574 29.76 -10.01 -3.16
N THR A 575 29.92 -10.68 -2.01
CA THR A 575 30.66 -11.95 -1.93
C THR A 575 29.93 -13.13 -2.53
N MET A 576 28.61 -13.02 -2.75
CA MET A 576 27.77 -14.06 -3.33
C MET A 576 27.51 -13.83 -4.82
N MET A 577 27.74 -12.61 -5.33
CA MET A 577 27.62 -12.28 -6.77
C MET A 577 28.84 -12.73 -7.56
#